data_8aaf9fb19ad1f1954e16779b38397354
#
_entry.id   8aaf9fb19ad1f1954e16779b38397354
#
_cell.length_a   1.000
_cell.length_b   1.000
_cell.length_c   1.000
_cell.angle_alpha   90.00
_cell.angle_beta   90.00
_cell.angle_gamma   90.00
#
_symmetry.space_group_name_H-M   'P 1'
#
loop_
_entity.id
_entity.type
_entity.pdbx_description
1 polymer ?
#
loop_
_entity_poly.entity_id
_entity_poly.type
_entity_poly.pdbx_seq_one_letter_code
_entity_poly.pdbx_strand_id
1 'polypeptide(L)'
;MLVMDLEHGSFYPENIGDFCQMCNKVELPVIVRVQDCEYHYISKPLDMGADGVLIPRTESMEQVETAINSMRFYPYGKKGVGGRALLRPGEDIYDINKNRLLFIQIESQKGIDLLDEMLTKYGDQIAGVIIGPCDMAVSMGCGLDTTCDKMMTAITATVTTCQKHNKSIGMFMNDDKEAEFWCKRGMNFFWINTELGMLATEIARNKKRVDEF
;
A
#
# COMPACT_ATOMS: atom_id res chain seq x y z
N MET A 1 -6.40 -8.24 4.82
CA MET A 1 -5.02 -7.85 4.48
C MET A 1 -4.56 -6.81 5.48
N LEU A 2 -3.29 -6.86 5.85
CA LEU A 2 -2.68 -5.93 6.79
C LEU A 2 -1.55 -5.18 6.09
N VAL A 3 -1.37 -3.89 6.38
CA VAL A 3 -0.24 -3.08 5.90
C VAL A 3 0.73 -2.89 7.05
N MET A 4 1.95 -3.36 6.88
CA MET A 4 3.07 -3.09 7.79
C MET A 4 3.81 -1.86 7.26
N ASP A 5 3.77 -0.78 8.03
CA ASP A 5 4.30 0.51 7.59
C ASP A 5 5.74 0.71 8.09
N LEU A 6 6.69 0.71 7.15
CA LEU A 6 8.10 1.01 7.43
C LEU A 6 8.51 2.44 7.03
N GLU A 7 7.61 3.20 6.41
CA GLU A 7 7.88 4.61 6.07
C GLU A 7 7.66 5.53 7.28
N HIS A 8 6.49 5.43 7.91
CA HIS A 8 6.10 6.30 9.03
C HIS A 8 5.69 5.53 10.29
N GLY A 9 5.57 4.20 10.21
CA GLY A 9 5.20 3.35 11.33
C GLY A 9 6.34 3.12 12.33
N SER A 10 6.00 2.47 13.44
CA SER A 10 6.95 2.14 14.51
C SER A 10 7.70 0.81 14.27
N PHE A 11 7.52 0.20 13.10
CA PHE A 11 8.16 -1.08 12.78
C PHE A 11 9.56 -0.89 12.20
N TYR A 12 10.42 -1.87 12.46
CA TYR A 12 11.75 -1.95 11.90
C TYR A 12 11.87 -3.14 10.93
N PRO A 13 12.80 -3.11 9.97
CA PRO A 13 13.00 -4.20 9.03
C PRO A 13 13.20 -5.58 9.69
N GLU A 14 13.80 -5.63 10.89
CA GLU A 14 14.03 -6.84 11.66
C GLU A 14 12.74 -7.53 12.10
N ASN A 15 11.64 -6.78 12.23
CA ASN A 15 10.35 -7.32 12.67
C ASN A 15 9.54 -7.97 11.54
N ILE A 16 9.90 -7.74 10.27
CA ILE A 16 9.08 -8.18 9.12
C ILE A 16 8.85 -9.69 9.15
N GLY A 17 9.91 -10.48 9.37
CA GLY A 17 9.83 -11.93 9.32
C GLY A 17 8.89 -12.52 10.36
N ASP A 18 9.02 -12.09 11.60
CA ASP A 18 8.18 -12.55 12.71
C ASP A 18 6.72 -12.13 12.51
N PHE A 19 6.52 -10.91 12.05
CA PHE A 19 5.20 -10.37 11.78
C PHE A 19 4.48 -11.11 10.63
N CYS A 20 5.19 -11.35 9.52
CA CYS A 20 4.65 -12.13 8.41
C CYS A 20 4.30 -13.57 8.85
N GLN A 21 5.16 -14.21 9.65
CA GLN A 21 4.87 -15.56 10.16
C GLN A 21 3.64 -15.60 11.08
N MET A 22 3.47 -14.60 11.94
CA MET A 22 2.26 -14.50 12.79
C MET A 22 1.00 -14.34 11.95
N CYS A 23 1.02 -13.44 10.98
CA CYS A 23 -0.12 -13.18 10.09
C CYS A 23 -0.46 -14.40 9.22
N ASN A 24 0.55 -15.08 8.69
CA ASN A 24 0.36 -16.29 7.89
C ASN A 24 -0.35 -17.43 8.66
N LYS A 25 -0.13 -17.53 9.99
CA LYS A 25 -0.84 -18.53 10.82
C LYS A 25 -2.34 -18.32 10.93
N VAL A 26 -2.80 -17.09 10.69
CA VAL A 26 -4.22 -16.71 10.71
C VAL A 26 -4.72 -16.34 9.30
N GLU A 27 -3.98 -16.73 8.28
CA GLU A 27 -4.32 -16.52 6.86
C GLU A 27 -4.56 -15.04 6.50
N LEU A 28 -3.86 -14.12 7.19
CA LEU A 28 -3.95 -12.68 6.97
C LEU A 28 -2.80 -12.21 6.08
N PRO A 29 -3.05 -11.85 4.81
CA PRO A 29 -2.00 -11.36 3.92
C PRO A 29 -1.36 -10.06 4.43
N VAL A 30 -0.04 -9.94 4.27
CA VAL A 30 0.77 -8.79 4.70
C VAL A 30 1.36 -8.06 3.49
N ILE A 31 1.06 -6.78 3.37
CA ILE A 31 1.73 -5.86 2.46
C ILE A 31 2.67 -4.98 3.27
N VAL A 32 3.90 -4.80 2.82
CA VAL A 32 4.86 -3.91 3.48
C VAL A 32 4.93 -2.60 2.72
N ARG A 33 4.56 -1.48 3.37
CA ARG A 33 4.91 -0.15 2.85
C ARG A 33 6.38 0.09 3.12
N VAL A 34 7.16 0.16 2.05
CA VAL A 34 8.61 0.30 2.12
C VAL A 34 9.01 1.76 2.37
N GLN A 35 10.26 1.99 2.82
CA GLN A 35 10.76 3.33 3.14
C GLN A 35 11.01 4.17 1.88
N ASP A 36 11.46 3.51 0.80
CA ASP A 36 11.74 4.15 -0.48
C ASP A 36 11.75 3.13 -1.61
N CYS A 37 11.78 3.60 -2.86
CA CYS A 37 11.79 2.77 -4.06
C CYS A 37 13.21 2.33 -4.44
N GLU A 38 13.82 1.49 -3.59
CA GLU A 38 15.14 0.91 -3.82
C GLU A 38 15.12 -0.61 -3.73
N TYR A 39 16.03 -1.27 -4.45
CA TYR A 39 16.06 -2.73 -4.56
C TYR A 39 15.99 -3.44 -3.21
N HIS A 40 16.82 -3.06 -2.26
CA HIS A 40 16.91 -3.76 -0.97
C HIS A 40 15.69 -3.53 -0.07
N TYR A 41 15.05 -2.36 -0.14
CA TYR A 41 13.80 -2.09 0.59
C TYR A 41 12.64 -2.90 0.03
N ILE A 42 12.64 -3.18 -1.28
CA ILE A 42 11.57 -3.90 -1.98
C ILE A 42 11.79 -5.42 -1.90
N SER A 43 13.01 -5.90 -2.17
CA SER A 43 13.29 -7.33 -2.23
C SER A 43 13.28 -8.00 -0.86
N LYS A 44 13.78 -7.30 0.18
CA LYS A 44 13.94 -7.85 1.52
C LYS A 44 12.63 -8.27 2.20
N PRO A 45 11.56 -7.45 2.22
CA PRO A 45 10.27 -7.88 2.75
C PRO A 45 9.74 -9.17 2.11
N LEU A 46 9.90 -9.32 0.80
CA LEU A 46 9.46 -10.52 0.08
C LEU A 46 10.26 -11.75 0.49
N ASP A 47 11.58 -11.61 0.70
CA ASP A 47 12.46 -12.67 1.22
C ASP A 47 12.08 -13.10 2.65
N MET A 48 11.40 -12.22 3.38
CA MET A 48 10.95 -12.44 4.76
C MET A 48 9.48 -12.91 4.84
N GLY A 49 8.81 -13.08 3.69
CA GLY A 49 7.48 -13.71 3.62
C GLY A 49 6.31 -12.74 3.43
N ALA A 50 6.57 -11.48 3.11
CA ALA A 50 5.50 -10.55 2.75
C ALA A 50 4.77 -10.98 1.48
N ASP A 51 3.46 -10.74 1.42
CA ASP A 51 2.60 -11.01 0.27
C ASP A 51 2.74 -9.99 -0.85
N GLY A 52 3.29 -8.84 -0.51
CA GLY A 52 3.53 -7.77 -1.47
C GLY A 52 4.17 -6.56 -0.82
N VAL A 53 4.32 -5.53 -1.64
CA VAL A 53 4.88 -4.24 -1.23
C VAL A 53 4.01 -3.09 -1.70
N LEU A 54 4.02 -2.00 -0.95
CA LEU A 54 3.47 -0.70 -1.30
C LEU A 54 4.63 0.28 -1.44
N ILE A 55 4.77 0.86 -2.64
CA ILE A 55 5.81 1.85 -2.94
C ILE A 55 5.26 3.24 -2.66
N PRO A 56 5.80 3.98 -1.68
CA PRO A 56 5.36 5.34 -1.39
C PRO A 56 5.84 6.31 -2.47
N ARG A 57 5.24 7.49 -2.54
CA ARG A 57 5.67 8.64 -3.34
C ARG A 57 6.01 8.27 -4.79
N THR A 58 5.13 7.49 -5.45
CA THR A 58 5.34 7.05 -6.82
C THR A 58 5.08 8.21 -7.79
N GLU A 59 6.15 8.75 -8.40
CA GLU A 59 6.16 9.95 -9.22
C GLU A 59 6.93 9.80 -10.54
N SER A 60 7.36 8.61 -10.89
CA SER A 60 8.07 8.37 -12.15
C SER A 60 7.89 6.95 -12.66
N MET A 61 8.05 6.79 -13.97
CA MET A 61 8.05 5.49 -14.64
C MET A 61 9.21 4.60 -14.17
N GLU A 62 10.36 5.22 -13.87
CA GLU A 62 11.55 4.54 -13.35
C GLU A 62 11.31 3.91 -11.99
N GLN A 63 10.54 4.57 -11.10
CA GLN A 63 10.18 3.97 -9.81
C GLN A 63 9.33 2.70 -10.02
N VAL A 64 8.35 2.73 -10.91
CA VAL A 64 7.53 1.54 -11.22
C VAL A 64 8.40 0.42 -11.79
N GLU A 65 9.29 0.74 -12.73
CA GLU A 65 10.22 -0.24 -13.30
C GLU A 65 11.19 -0.80 -12.25
N THR A 66 11.72 0.04 -11.38
CA THR A 66 12.58 -0.37 -10.26
C THR A 66 11.83 -1.31 -9.32
N ALA A 67 10.58 -1.00 -8.98
CA ALA A 67 9.76 -1.86 -8.14
C ALA A 67 9.55 -3.24 -8.77
N ILE A 68 9.16 -3.30 -10.04
CA ILE A 68 8.96 -4.55 -10.77
C ILE A 68 10.28 -5.35 -10.82
N ASN A 69 11.39 -4.72 -11.22
CA ASN A 69 12.69 -5.37 -11.29
C ASN A 69 13.16 -5.92 -9.94
N SER A 70 12.81 -5.26 -8.84
CA SER A 70 13.22 -5.62 -7.48
C SER A 70 12.38 -6.74 -6.86
N MET A 71 11.15 -6.95 -7.33
CA MET A 71 10.23 -7.94 -6.77
C MET A 71 10.00 -9.17 -7.65
N ARG A 72 10.27 -9.09 -8.95
CA ARG A 72 10.04 -10.17 -9.91
C ARG A 72 11.32 -10.88 -10.29
N PHE A 73 11.22 -12.18 -10.53
CA PHE A 73 12.26 -12.97 -11.15
C PHE A 73 12.17 -12.91 -12.68
N TYR A 74 13.26 -13.32 -13.36
CA TYR A 74 13.27 -13.49 -14.81
C TYR A 74 12.03 -14.30 -15.28
N PRO A 75 11.36 -13.96 -16.39
CA PRO A 75 11.72 -12.88 -17.34
C PRO A 75 11.14 -11.50 -16.99
N TYR A 76 10.38 -11.33 -15.91
CA TYR A 76 9.65 -10.11 -15.58
C TYR A 76 10.48 -9.09 -14.81
N GLY A 77 11.55 -9.50 -14.16
CA GLY A 77 12.40 -8.64 -13.35
C GLY A 77 13.79 -9.21 -13.13
N LYS A 78 14.51 -8.65 -12.13
CA LYS A 78 15.92 -8.91 -11.82
C LYS A 78 16.15 -9.28 -10.36
N LYS A 79 15.11 -9.71 -9.63
CA LYS A 79 15.22 -10.08 -8.23
C LYS A 79 16.23 -11.20 -8.04
N GLY A 80 17.12 -11.06 -7.04
CA GLY A 80 18.01 -12.13 -6.60
C GLY A 80 17.27 -13.20 -5.81
N VAL A 81 17.73 -14.45 -5.88
CA VAL A 81 17.18 -15.57 -5.11
C VAL A 81 17.80 -15.56 -3.71
N GLY A 82 16.95 -15.51 -2.68
CA GLY A 82 17.39 -15.55 -1.28
C GLY A 82 16.20 -15.52 -0.31
N GLY A 83 16.53 -15.68 0.99
CA GLY A 83 15.52 -15.63 2.06
C GLY A 83 14.89 -16.98 2.39
N ARG A 84 14.62 -17.20 3.70
CA ARG A 84 14.05 -18.47 4.20
C ARG A 84 12.54 -18.56 4.02
N ALA A 85 11.87 -17.43 3.91
CA ALA A 85 10.41 -17.31 3.82
C ALA A 85 9.94 -16.88 2.43
N LEU A 86 10.83 -16.93 1.43
CA LEU A 86 10.53 -16.52 0.07
C LEU A 86 9.41 -17.36 -0.56
N LEU A 87 9.49 -18.68 -0.40
CA LEU A 87 8.54 -19.64 -0.96
C LEU A 87 7.55 -20.11 0.11
N ARG A 88 6.30 -20.20 -0.24
CA ARG A 88 5.27 -20.88 0.55
C ARG A 88 5.24 -22.37 0.22
N PRO A 89 4.63 -23.19 1.10
CA PRO A 89 4.45 -24.61 0.79
C PRO A 89 3.74 -24.79 -0.56
N GLY A 90 4.38 -25.51 -1.48
CA GLY A 90 3.85 -25.78 -2.83
C GLY A 90 4.10 -24.71 -3.89
N GLU A 91 4.71 -23.56 -3.54
CA GLU A 91 5.15 -22.56 -4.53
C GLU A 91 6.49 -22.94 -5.14
N ASP A 92 6.64 -22.64 -6.42
CA ASP A 92 7.94 -22.56 -7.08
C ASP A 92 8.41 -21.09 -7.21
N ILE A 93 9.65 -20.91 -7.70
CA ILE A 93 10.24 -19.57 -7.83
C ILE A 93 9.47 -18.66 -8.80
N TYR A 94 8.77 -19.23 -9.78
CA TYR A 94 8.02 -18.46 -10.79
C TYR A 94 6.61 -18.09 -10.31
N ASP A 95 6.08 -18.80 -9.32
CA ASP A 95 4.80 -18.44 -8.70
C ASP A 95 4.87 -17.09 -7.99
N ILE A 96 6.04 -16.71 -7.50
CA ILE A 96 6.28 -15.39 -6.90
C ILE A 96 5.94 -14.26 -7.88
N ASN A 97 6.26 -14.43 -9.17
CA ASN A 97 5.95 -13.44 -10.19
C ASN A 97 4.44 -13.18 -10.35
N LYS A 98 3.60 -14.14 -9.96
CA LYS A 98 2.14 -14.05 -10.05
C LYS A 98 1.49 -13.70 -8.70
N ASN A 99 2.04 -14.27 -7.62
CA ASN A 99 1.38 -14.29 -6.32
C ASN A 99 1.77 -13.14 -5.41
N ARG A 100 2.87 -12.40 -5.68
CA ARG A 100 3.25 -11.24 -4.86
C ARG A 100 2.69 -9.95 -5.47
N LEU A 101 2.12 -9.11 -4.63
CA LEU A 101 1.35 -7.94 -5.02
C LEU A 101 2.21 -6.67 -5.00
N LEU A 102 2.14 -5.89 -6.08
CA LEU A 102 2.71 -4.55 -6.14
C LEU A 102 1.59 -3.52 -6.03
N PHE A 103 1.65 -2.71 -4.99
CA PHE A 103 0.85 -1.49 -4.88
C PHE A 103 1.74 -0.27 -5.08
N ILE A 104 1.22 0.77 -5.71
CA ILE A 104 1.86 2.08 -5.83
C ILE A 104 1.04 3.12 -5.10
N GLN A 105 1.72 4.05 -4.41
CA GLN A 105 1.05 5.13 -3.70
C GLN A 105 1.16 6.43 -4.49
N ILE A 106 0.01 7.03 -4.78
CA ILE A 106 -0.13 8.29 -5.49
C ILE A 106 -0.51 9.36 -4.47
N GLU A 107 0.36 10.34 -4.30
CA GLU A 107 0.23 11.34 -3.23
C GLU A 107 0.80 12.70 -3.63
N SER A 108 0.87 12.96 -4.94
CA SER A 108 1.24 14.25 -5.52
C SER A 108 0.58 14.47 -6.87
N GLN A 109 0.53 15.73 -7.33
CA GLN A 109 0.04 16.06 -8.66
C GLN A 109 0.83 15.35 -9.74
N LYS A 110 2.15 15.26 -9.60
CA LYS A 110 3.02 14.56 -10.55
C LYS A 110 2.69 13.08 -10.68
N GLY A 111 2.40 12.42 -9.55
CA GLY A 111 1.96 11.03 -9.55
C GLY A 111 0.61 10.86 -10.28
N ILE A 112 -0.33 11.78 -10.07
CA ILE A 112 -1.63 11.78 -10.76
C ILE A 112 -1.44 11.93 -12.27
N ASP A 113 -0.61 12.89 -12.69
CA ASP A 113 -0.38 13.19 -14.12
C ASP A 113 0.22 12.00 -14.88
N LEU A 114 1.04 11.18 -14.21
CA LEU A 114 1.71 10.01 -14.81
C LEU A 114 0.94 8.69 -14.63
N LEU A 115 -0.10 8.67 -13.81
CA LEU A 115 -0.79 7.41 -13.44
C LEU A 115 -1.35 6.67 -14.66
N ASP A 116 -1.95 7.37 -15.62
CA ASP A 116 -2.52 6.75 -16.82
C ASP A 116 -1.44 6.05 -17.66
N GLU A 117 -0.26 6.66 -17.78
CA GLU A 117 0.89 6.07 -18.48
C GLU A 117 1.45 4.86 -17.69
N MET A 118 1.59 4.97 -16.36
CA MET A 118 2.04 3.88 -15.51
C MET A 118 1.13 2.66 -15.66
N LEU A 119 -0.18 2.85 -15.61
CA LEU A 119 -1.15 1.77 -15.72
C LEU A 119 -1.27 1.24 -17.15
N THR A 120 -1.07 2.06 -18.17
CA THR A 120 -1.01 1.61 -19.56
C THR A 120 0.17 0.68 -19.78
N LYS A 121 1.35 1.05 -19.29
CA LYS A 121 2.60 0.31 -19.54
C LYS A 121 2.79 -0.88 -18.60
N TYR A 122 2.45 -0.71 -17.33
CA TYR A 122 2.77 -1.67 -16.26
C TYR A 122 1.55 -2.22 -15.52
N GLY A 123 0.35 -1.94 -16.00
CA GLY A 123 -0.89 -2.32 -15.31
C GLY A 123 -0.93 -3.81 -14.93
N ASP A 124 -0.48 -4.71 -15.80
CA ASP A 124 -0.44 -6.16 -15.51
C ASP A 124 0.45 -6.53 -14.32
N GLN A 125 1.40 -5.68 -13.95
CA GLN A 125 2.31 -5.89 -12.81
C GLN A 125 1.80 -5.20 -11.54
N ILE A 126 0.90 -4.21 -11.66
CA ILE A 126 0.37 -3.43 -10.53
C ILE A 126 -0.95 -4.04 -10.07
N ALA A 127 -1.02 -4.45 -8.80
CA ALA A 127 -2.21 -5.01 -8.18
C ALA A 127 -3.26 -3.93 -7.85
N GLY A 128 -2.80 -2.75 -7.47
CA GLY A 128 -3.68 -1.63 -7.13
C GLY A 128 -2.93 -0.34 -6.83
N VAL A 129 -3.70 0.72 -6.68
CA VAL A 129 -3.23 2.07 -6.37
C VAL A 129 -3.76 2.48 -4.99
N ILE A 130 -2.92 3.10 -4.18
CA ILE A 130 -3.31 3.67 -2.89
C ILE A 130 -3.09 5.18 -2.96
N ILE A 131 -4.06 5.95 -2.54
CA ILE A 131 -3.91 7.41 -2.39
C ILE A 131 -3.38 7.71 -0.99
N GLY A 132 -2.31 8.53 -0.90
CA GLY A 132 -1.83 9.14 0.35
C GLY A 132 -2.46 10.52 0.52
N PRO A 133 -3.62 10.65 1.23
CA PRO A 133 -4.39 11.89 1.20
C PRO A 133 -3.68 13.06 1.89
N CYS A 134 -2.92 12.82 2.96
CA CYS A 134 -2.22 13.88 3.68
C CYS A 134 -1.08 14.47 2.85
N ASP A 135 -0.22 13.61 2.31
CA ASP A 135 0.90 14.04 1.48
C ASP A 135 0.42 14.68 0.17
N MET A 136 -0.65 14.14 -0.41
CA MET A 136 -1.30 14.75 -1.57
C MET A 136 -1.81 16.16 -1.24
N ALA A 137 -2.47 16.36 -0.10
CA ALA A 137 -2.97 17.68 0.31
C ALA A 137 -1.83 18.68 0.50
N VAL A 138 -0.74 18.28 1.16
CA VAL A 138 0.46 19.10 1.33
C VAL A 138 1.09 19.43 -0.03
N SER A 139 1.28 18.44 -0.88
CA SER A 139 1.85 18.60 -2.23
C SER A 139 1.04 19.57 -3.10
N MET A 140 -0.28 19.58 -2.90
CA MET A 140 -1.21 20.45 -3.64
C MET A 140 -1.41 21.83 -3.01
N GLY A 141 -0.74 22.13 -1.88
CA GLY A 141 -0.87 23.42 -1.17
C GLY A 141 -2.16 23.56 -0.36
N CYS A 142 -2.84 22.45 -0.04
CA CYS A 142 -4.05 22.42 0.79
C CYS A 142 -3.75 22.25 2.30
N GLY A 143 -2.47 22.25 2.69
CA GLY A 143 -2.08 21.91 4.07
C GLY A 143 -2.46 20.48 4.42
N LEU A 144 -3.23 20.28 5.48
CA LEU A 144 -3.77 18.97 5.86
C LEU A 144 -5.27 18.82 5.56
N ASP A 145 -5.85 19.75 4.80
CA ASP A 145 -7.27 19.67 4.40
C ASP A 145 -7.42 18.71 3.21
N THR A 146 -7.78 17.48 3.52
CA THR A 146 -8.03 16.40 2.55
C THR A 146 -9.42 16.50 1.90
N THR A 147 -10.24 17.48 2.30
CA THR A 147 -11.64 17.62 1.87
C THR A 147 -11.90 18.82 0.96
N CYS A 148 -10.92 19.69 0.74
CA CYS A 148 -11.06 20.85 -0.14
C CYS A 148 -11.36 20.45 -1.60
N ASP A 149 -11.97 21.33 -2.37
CA ASP A 149 -12.40 21.07 -3.76
C ASP A 149 -11.26 20.56 -4.64
N LYS A 150 -10.04 21.07 -4.42
CA LYS A 150 -8.86 20.65 -5.15
C LYS A 150 -8.52 19.19 -4.88
N MET A 151 -8.58 18.77 -3.61
CA MET A 151 -8.38 17.39 -3.20
C MET A 151 -9.48 16.48 -3.73
N MET A 152 -10.73 16.89 -3.62
CA MET A 152 -11.86 16.13 -4.14
C MET A 152 -11.75 15.88 -5.66
N THR A 153 -11.27 16.87 -6.40
CA THR A 153 -11.01 16.77 -7.84
C THR A 153 -9.87 15.78 -8.12
N ALA A 154 -8.77 15.89 -7.39
CA ALA A 154 -7.58 15.04 -7.54
C ALA A 154 -7.87 13.57 -7.23
N ILE A 155 -8.54 13.30 -6.10
CA ILE A 155 -8.95 11.94 -5.71
C ILE A 155 -9.90 11.34 -6.77
N THR A 156 -10.89 12.12 -7.21
CA THR A 156 -11.84 11.67 -8.25
C THR A 156 -11.14 11.35 -9.57
N ALA A 157 -10.18 12.17 -10.00
CA ALA A 157 -9.38 11.91 -11.21
C ALA A 157 -8.59 10.61 -11.08
N THR A 158 -7.95 10.39 -9.92
CA THR A 158 -7.19 9.15 -9.64
C THR A 158 -8.10 7.92 -9.68
N VAL A 159 -9.27 7.98 -9.04
CA VAL A 159 -10.28 6.91 -9.07
C VAL A 159 -10.71 6.61 -10.50
N THR A 160 -11.04 7.64 -11.29
CA THR A 160 -11.47 7.50 -12.69
C THR A 160 -10.39 6.83 -13.55
N THR A 161 -9.13 7.22 -13.36
CA THR A 161 -8.00 6.61 -14.08
C THR A 161 -7.86 5.13 -13.73
N CYS A 162 -7.95 4.79 -12.44
CA CYS A 162 -7.89 3.38 -12.02
C CYS A 162 -9.04 2.54 -12.58
N GLN A 163 -10.26 3.09 -12.60
CA GLN A 163 -11.43 2.42 -13.19
C GLN A 163 -11.25 2.18 -14.69
N LYS A 164 -10.73 3.16 -15.43
CA LYS A 164 -10.42 3.02 -16.87
C LYS A 164 -9.49 1.82 -17.14
N HIS A 165 -8.54 1.57 -16.24
CA HIS A 165 -7.57 0.47 -16.32
C HIS A 165 -7.98 -0.80 -15.58
N ASN A 166 -9.19 -0.84 -15.01
CA ASN A 166 -9.69 -1.99 -14.25
C ASN A 166 -8.80 -2.33 -13.03
N LYS A 167 -8.27 -1.30 -12.35
CA LYS A 167 -7.39 -1.42 -11.18
C LYS A 167 -8.09 -1.12 -9.89
N SER A 168 -7.75 -1.89 -8.86
CA SER A 168 -8.14 -1.57 -7.49
C SER A 168 -7.57 -0.23 -7.08
N ILE A 169 -8.39 0.55 -6.40
CA ILE A 169 -8.03 1.87 -5.87
C ILE A 169 -8.49 2.00 -4.44
N GLY A 170 -7.64 2.51 -3.58
CA GLY A 170 -7.93 2.69 -2.17
C GLY A 170 -7.28 3.93 -1.57
N MET A 171 -7.65 4.19 -0.33
CA MET A 171 -7.13 5.30 0.45
C MET A 171 -7.23 4.96 1.94
N PHE A 172 -6.39 5.60 2.77
CA PHE A 172 -6.63 5.62 4.21
C PHE A 172 -7.90 6.40 4.53
N MET A 173 -8.79 5.82 5.33
CA MET A 173 -10.08 6.38 5.70
C MET A 173 -10.12 6.73 7.18
N ASN A 174 -10.66 7.91 7.48
CA ASN A 174 -10.80 8.37 8.86
C ASN A 174 -12.01 7.74 9.56
N ASP A 175 -13.08 7.49 8.81
CA ASP A 175 -14.32 6.92 9.35
C ASP A 175 -15.14 6.17 8.27
N ASP A 176 -16.19 5.50 8.73
CA ASP A 176 -17.09 4.72 7.87
C ASP A 176 -17.87 5.58 6.86
N LYS A 177 -18.12 6.86 7.16
CA LYS A 177 -18.85 7.75 6.26
C LYS A 177 -17.99 8.14 5.06
N GLU A 178 -16.71 8.40 5.31
CA GLU A 178 -15.74 8.65 4.26
C GLU A 178 -15.59 7.41 3.38
N ALA A 179 -15.48 6.23 3.99
CA ALA A 179 -15.41 4.96 3.28
C ALA A 179 -16.64 4.72 2.40
N GLU A 180 -17.86 4.93 2.95
CA GLU A 180 -19.10 4.81 2.19
C GLU A 180 -19.19 5.82 1.02
N PHE A 181 -18.75 7.06 1.26
CA PHE A 181 -18.73 8.11 0.24
C PHE A 181 -17.85 7.73 -0.96
N TRP A 182 -16.65 7.23 -0.72
CA TRP A 182 -15.71 6.83 -1.76
C TRP A 182 -16.06 5.48 -2.39
N CYS A 183 -16.63 4.56 -1.61
CA CYS A 183 -17.15 3.29 -2.13
C CYS A 183 -18.20 3.51 -3.22
N LYS A 184 -19.16 4.41 -2.98
CA LYS A 184 -20.19 4.80 -3.96
C LYS A 184 -19.61 5.44 -5.23
N ARG A 185 -18.34 5.90 -5.19
CA ARG A 185 -17.62 6.49 -6.32
C ARG A 185 -16.65 5.51 -7.01
N GLY A 186 -16.65 4.25 -6.54
CA GLY A 186 -15.90 3.16 -7.17
C GLY A 186 -14.56 2.84 -6.53
N MET A 187 -14.24 3.43 -5.39
CA MET A 187 -13.11 2.98 -4.59
C MET A 187 -13.46 1.62 -3.96
N ASN A 188 -12.54 0.66 -4.00
CA ASN A 188 -12.81 -0.73 -3.62
C ASN A 188 -11.75 -1.33 -2.69
N PHE A 189 -10.80 -0.51 -2.23
CA PHE A 189 -9.80 -0.89 -1.25
C PHE A 189 -9.77 0.16 -0.13
N PHE A 190 -9.89 -0.27 1.12
CA PHE A 190 -9.98 0.64 2.26
C PHE A 190 -8.90 0.31 3.27
N TRP A 191 -8.04 1.28 3.57
CA TRP A 191 -7.08 1.22 4.66
C TRP A 191 -7.73 1.87 5.88
N ILE A 192 -8.17 1.05 6.80
CA ILE A 192 -8.95 1.48 7.96
C ILE A 192 -8.10 1.34 9.21
N ASN A 193 -7.91 2.46 9.92
CA ASN A 193 -7.29 2.53 11.24
C ASN A 193 -5.79 2.12 11.26
N THR A 194 -5.16 2.34 12.39
CA THR A 194 -3.79 1.94 12.72
C THR A 194 -3.78 1.22 14.06
N GLU A 195 -2.72 0.47 14.38
CA GLU A 195 -2.56 -0.19 15.67
C GLU A 195 -2.65 0.80 16.84
N LEU A 196 -2.05 1.98 16.72
CA LEU A 196 -2.14 3.03 17.73
C LEU A 196 -3.54 3.61 17.83
N GLY A 197 -4.24 3.79 16.71
CA GLY A 197 -5.62 4.26 16.69
C GLY A 197 -6.58 3.26 17.35
N MET A 198 -6.42 1.97 17.06
CA MET A 198 -7.20 0.90 17.70
C MET A 198 -6.95 0.85 19.21
N LEU A 199 -5.69 0.92 19.63
CA LEU A 199 -5.30 0.92 21.03
C LEU A 199 -5.85 2.16 21.76
N ALA A 200 -5.67 3.35 21.20
CA ALA A 200 -6.17 4.59 21.78
C ALA A 200 -7.70 4.57 21.96
N THR A 201 -8.42 4.08 20.97
CA THR A 201 -9.88 3.93 21.00
C THR A 201 -10.31 3.01 22.14
N GLU A 202 -9.66 1.85 22.30
CA GLU A 202 -10.00 0.89 23.34
C GLU A 202 -9.63 1.39 24.74
N ILE A 203 -8.50 2.08 24.87
CA ILE A 203 -8.11 2.73 26.14
C ILE A 203 -9.14 3.78 26.54
N ALA A 204 -9.57 4.64 25.61
CA ALA A 204 -10.58 5.67 25.86
C ALA A 204 -11.93 5.04 26.29
N ARG A 205 -12.34 3.95 25.62
CA ARG A 205 -13.55 3.20 25.97
C ARG A 205 -13.47 2.61 27.38
N ASN A 206 -12.34 2.00 27.72
CA ASN A 206 -12.15 1.42 29.05
C ASN A 206 -12.06 2.48 30.13
N LYS A 207 -11.39 3.61 29.88
CA LYS A 207 -11.37 4.75 30.80
C LYS A 207 -12.79 5.22 31.13
N LYS A 208 -13.62 5.45 30.10
CA LYS A 208 -15.02 5.86 30.30
C LYS A 208 -15.80 4.87 31.18
N ARG A 209 -15.61 3.56 30.98
CA ARG A 209 -16.25 2.52 31.80
C ARG A 209 -15.82 2.59 33.26
N VAL A 210 -14.54 2.87 33.52
CA VAL A 210 -14.01 3.00 34.91
C VAL A 210 -14.55 4.27 35.57
N ASP A 211 -14.65 5.38 34.82
CA ASP A 211 -15.18 6.65 35.33
C ASP A 211 -16.70 6.57 35.68
N GLU A 212 -17.41 5.51 35.26
CA GLU A 212 -18.82 5.24 35.57
C GLU A 212 -19.02 4.41 36.89
N PHE A 213 -17.94 3.92 37.49
CA PHE A 213 -18.00 3.23 38.81
C PHE A 213 -17.78 4.20 39.98
#